data_5ee53ed704003eb4012c0e2c644c0be2
#
_entry.id   5ee53ed704003eb4012c0e2c644c0be2
#
_cell.length_a   1.000
_cell.length_b   1.000
_cell.length_c   1.000
_cell.angle_alpha   90.00
_cell.angle_beta   90.00
_cell.angle_gamma   90.00
#
_symmetry.space_group_name_H-M   'P 1'
#
loop_
_entity.id
_entity.type
_entity.pdbx_description
1 polymer ?
#
loop_
_entity_poly.entity_id
_entity_poly.type
_entity_poly.pdbx_seq_one_letter_code
_entity_poly.pdbx_strand_id
1 'polypeptide(L)'
;MEIKKTSLNKLHQDNKAKFVEFAGYEMPIQYSSGIIEEHKFTRSNSGIFDVSHMGQLFIYGDDNLTNDLEKIFPLDLKNLKLNSSKYSFLMNDKAGVYDDLIITKLEEGFLIILNAACKDNDFKILSNLLKDKYKMVLDDQRSLIAIQGPKSVEILNLILKTVADLNFMSGNWFTYKGQKLYVTRSGYTGEDGFEVSISNDLVELFTKELLENGAKLIGLGARDTLRLEAGLCLYGHELGTETTPIEANLKWAISKERLNNGGFIGSKNIISQIKDGAKKIRVGIKPEGRLIAREKTKIYNESEQIIGEVTSGTFGPSVNGPIAMGFVDQEFSKKETKILLEVRGKKYPANICGLPFYKKSYVKGANWWVM
;
A
#
# COMPACT_ATOMS: atom_id res chain seq x y z
N MET A 1 11.68 6.93 -23.06
CA MET A 1 12.23 5.74 -22.38
C MET A 1 11.42 4.54 -22.83
N GLU A 2 12.05 3.39 -23.00
CA GLU A 2 11.33 2.16 -23.34
C GLU A 2 10.46 1.72 -22.13
N ILE A 3 9.21 1.35 -22.39
CA ILE A 3 8.28 0.89 -21.34
C ILE A 3 8.71 -0.50 -20.89
N LYS A 4 8.99 -0.66 -19.60
CA LYS A 4 9.39 -1.93 -18.99
C LYS A 4 8.23 -2.92 -18.97
N LYS A 5 8.54 -4.21 -18.93
CA LYS A 5 7.57 -5.31 -18.83
C LYS A 5 7.90 -6.20 -17.64
N THR A 6 6.88 -6.70 -16.97
CA THR A 6 7.05 -7.72 -15.93
C THR A 6 7.26 -9.09 -16.55
N SER A 7 7.75 -10.05 -15.79
CA SER A 7 7.92 -11.45 -16.25
C SER A 7 6.59 -12.13 -16.60
N LEU A 8 5.46 -11.60 -16.10
CA LEU A 8 4.11 -12.09 -16.42
C LEU A 8 3.46 -11.40 -17.62
N ASN A 9 4.14 -10.44 -18.30
CA ASN A 9 3.54 -9.67 -19.39
C ASN A 9 2.90 -10.56 -20.47
N LYS A 10 3.58 -11.62 -20.89
CA LYS A 10 3.04 -12.58 -21.87
C LYS A 10 1.80 -13.30 -21.34
N LEU A 11 1.80 -13.73 -20.09
CA LEU A 11 0.64 -14.37 -19.46
C LEU A 11 -0.57 -13.40 -19.43
N HIS A 12 -0.33 -12.12 -19.16
CA HIS A 12 -1.40 -11.10 -19.21
C HIS A 12 -1.98 -10.93 -20.61
N GLN A 13 -1.13 -10.88 -21.65
CA GLN A 13 -1.56 -10.81 -23.05
C GLN A 13 -2.41 -12.03 -23.44
N ASP A 14 -1.97 -13.25 -23.09
CA ASP A 14 -2.68 -14.50 -23.39
C ASP A 14 -4.05 -14.56 -22.68
N ASN A 15 -4.17 -13.90 -21.51
CA ASN A 15 -5.44 -13.73 -20.78
C ASN A 15 -6.22 -12.45 -21.19
N LYS A 16 -5.90 -11.82 -22.33
CA LYS A 16 -6.60 -10.69 -22.92
C LYS A 16 -6.71 -9.48 -21.98
N ALA A 17 -5.65 -9.20 -21.24
CA ALA A 17 -5.57 -7.99 -20.42
C ALA A 17 -5.63 -6.73 -21.31
N LYS A 18 -6.27 -5.68 -20.81
CA LYS A 18 -6.07 -4.32 -21.30
C LYS A 18 -4.93 -3.70 -20.51
N PHE A 19 -4.00 -3.06 -21.22
CA PHE A 19 -2.79 -2.51 -20.62
C PHE A 19 -2.86 -0.99 -20.50
N VAL A 20 -2.11 -0.48 -19.54
CA VAL A 20 -1.80 0.94 -19.35
C VAL A 20 -0.33 1.08 -18.98
N GLU A 21 0.25 2.25 -19.24
CA GLU A 21 1.52 2.61 -18.65
C GLU A 21 1.30 3.03 -17.19
N PHE A 22 2.02 2.39 -16.27
CA PHE A 22 2.01 2.72 -14.84
C PHE A 22 3.42 2.63 -14.27
N ALA A 23 3.92 3.74 -13.73
CA ALA A 23 5.27 3.84 -13.15
C ALA A 23 6.39 3.33 -14.09
N GLY A 24 6.27 3.60 -15.41
CA GLY A 24 7.22 3.18 -16.44
C GLY A 24 7.11 1.71 -16.86
N TYR A 25 6.06 1.01 -16.45
CA TYR A 25 5.77 -0.37 -16.82
C TYR A 25 4.47 -0.50 -17.62
N GLU A 26 4.42 -1.47 -18.54
CA GLU A 26 3.19 -1.90 -19.20
C GLU A 26 2.44 -2.85 -18.26
N MET A 27 1.35 -2.38 -17.64
CA MET A 27 0.65 -3.10 -16.58
C MET A 27 -0.81 -3.40 -16.97
N PRO A 28 -1.37 -4.56 -16.56
CA PRO A 28 -2.77 -4.88 -16.80
C PRO A 28 -3.68 -3.97 -15.97
N ILE A 29 -4.51 -3.15 -16.63
CA ILE A 29 -5.52 -2.33 -15.94
C ILE A 29 -6.75 -3.15 -15.57
N GLN A 30 -7.17 -4.06 -16.45
CA GLN A 30 -8.29 -4.99 -16.26
C GLN A 30 -8.22 -6.15 -17.25
N TYR A 31 -8.94 -7.21 -16.96
CA TYR A 31 -9.21 -8.33 -17.87
C TYR A 31 -10.61 -8.26 -18.46
N SER A 32 -11.05 -9.30 -19.17
CA SER A 32 -12.34 -9.33 -19.86
C SER A 32 -13.57 -9.21 -18.93
N SER A 33 -13.44 -9.60 -17.66
CA SER A 33 -14.46 -9.45 -16.63
C SER A 33 -14.75 -8.01 -16.25
N GLY A 34 -13.75 -7.14 -16.38
CA GLY A 34 -13.83 -5.73 -16.03
C GLY A 34 -13.64 -5.45 -14.53
N ILE A 35 -13.32 -4.19 -14.22
CA ILE A 35 -12.88 -3.74 -12.89
C ILE A 35 -13.87 -4.14 -11.77
N ILE A 36 -15.17 -3.95 -11.99
CA ILE A 36 -16.20 -4.21 -10.95
C ILE A 36 -16.27 -5.69 -10.58
N GLU A 37 -16.25 -6.57 -11.58
CA GLU A 37 -16.32 -8.01 -11.34
C GLU A 37 -15.01 -8.56 -10.79
N GLU A 38 -13.87 -8.02 -11.20
CA GLU A 38 -12.56 -8.34 -10.62
C GLU A 38 -12.49 -7.94 -9.13
N HIS A 39 -13.00 -6.76 -8.79
CA HIS A 39 -13.12 -6.30 -7.42
C HIS A 39 -13.99 -7.25 -6.58
N LYS A 40 -15.21 -7.54 -7.04
CA LYS A 40 -16.15 -8.44 -6.34
C LYS A 40 -15.59 -9.85 -6.19
N PHE A 41 -14.89 -10.33 -7.23
CA PHE A 41 -14.23 -11.64 -7.18
C PHE A 41 -13.16 -11.67 -6.07
N THR A 42 -12.34 -10.63 -5.96
CA THR A 42 -11.34 -10.52 -4.90
C THR A 42 -12.00 -10.51 -3.51
N ARG A 43 -13.14 -9.83 -3.35
CA ARG A 43 -13.89 -9.80 -2.07
C ARG A 43 -14.47 -11.16 -1.65
N SER A 44 -14.70 -12.08 -2.59
CA SER A 44 -15.37 -13.37 -2.34
C SER A 44 -14.51 -14.60 -2.57
N ASN A 45 -13.39 -14.46 -3.27
CA ASN A 45 -12.53 -15.56 -3.70
C ASN A 45 -11.04 -15.24 -3.48
N SER A 46 -10.20 -15.51 -4.48
CA SER A 46 -8.76 -15.21 -4.47
C SER A 46 -8.34 -14.55 -5.78
N GLY A 47 -7.95 -13.29 -5.71
CA GLY A 47 -7.39 -12.53 -6.81
C GLY A 47 -5.86 -12.54 -6.82
N ILE A 48 -5.26 -12.65 -8.00
CA ILE A 48 -3.81 -12.55 -8.23
C ILE A 48 -3.52 -11.21 -8.87
N PHE A 49 -2.66 -10.42 -8.24
CA PHE A 49 -2.17 -9.13 -8.72
C PHE A 49 -0.68 -9.25 -9.05
N ASP A 50 -0.33 -8.95 -10.28
CA ASP A 50 1.08 -8.73 -10.61
C ASP A 50 1.51 -7.37 -10.06
N VAL A 51 2.42 -7.39 -9.09
CA VAL A 51 3.02 -6.20 -8.50
C VAL A 51 4.55 -6.22 -8.64
N SER A 52 5.05 -6.96 -9.64
CA SER A 52 6.49 -7.12 -9.92
C SER A 52 7.19 -5.82 -10.34
N HIS A 53 6.44 -4.77 -10.67
CA HIS A 53 6.97 -3.44 -10.90
C HIS A 53 7.49 -2.77 -9.63
N MET A 54 7.06 -3.19 -8.44
CA MET A 54 7.54 -2.69 -7.15
C MET A 54 9.01 -3.07 -6.90
N GLY A 55 9.69 -2.28 -6.08
CA GLY A 55 11.07 -2.54 -5.69
C GLY A 55 11.15 -3.55 -4.54
N GLN A 56 12.07 -4.50 -4.65
CA GLN A 56 12.42 -5.43 -3.58
C GLN A 56 13.88 -5.15 -3.19
N LEU A 57 14.07 -4.37 -2.14
CA LEU A 57 15.37 -3.95 -1.67
C LEU A 57 15.81 -4.80 -0.48
N PHE A 58 16.90 -5.55 -0.66
CA PHE A 58 17.58 -6.25 0.44
C PHE A 58 18.74 -5.41 0.95
N ILE A 59 18.79 -5.19 2.26
CA ILE A 59 19.90 -4.53 2.95
C ILE A 59 20.46 -5.52 3.95
N TYR A 60 21.74 -5.89 3.77
CA TYR A 60 22.43 -6.88 4.60
C TYR A 60 23.25 -6.19 5.69
N GLY A 61 23.15 -6.67 6.90
CA GLY A 61 23.91 -6.16 8.05
C GLY A 61 23.39 -6.68 9.38
N ASP A 62 24.09 -6.27 10.42
CA ASP A 62 23.88 -6.66 11.81
C ASP A 62 23.11 -5.59 12.61
N ASP A 63 23.31 -5.59 13.93
CA ASP A 63 22.72 -4.59 14.84
C ASP A 63 23.12 -3.15 14.53
N ASN A 64 24.29 -2.91 13.90
CA ASN A 64 24.69 -1.57 13.47
C ASN A 64 23.77 -1.06 12.36
N LEU A 65 23.40 -1.93 11.40
CA LEU A 65 22.41 -1.60 10.40
C LEU A 65 21.07 -1.25 11.04
N THR A 66 20.62 -2.06 12.02
CA THR A 66 19.36 -1.80 12.75
C THR A 66 19.39 -0.39 13.38
N ASN A 67 20.48 -0.04 14.07
CA ASN A 67 20.64 1.27 14.71
C ASN A 67 20.67 2.42 13.69
N ASP A 68 21.30 2.23 12.52
CA ASP A 68 21.35 3.27 11.48
C ASP A 68 19.98 3.42 10.78
N LEU A 69 19.23 2.33 10.54
CA LEU A 69 17.88 2.39 9.98
C LEU A 69 16.87 3.05 10.92
N GLU A 70 17.02 2.89 12.24
CA GLU A 70 16.16 3.57 13.23
C GLU A 70 16.36 5.09 13.27
N LYS A 71 17.48 5.61 12.77
CA LYS A 71 17.69 7.05 12.56
C LYS A 71 16.98 7.57 11.30
N ILE A 72 16.68 6.68 10.38
CA ILE A 72 16.01 7.00 9.11
C ILE A 72 14.49 6.83 9.26
N PHE A 73 14.06 5.65 9.72
CA PHE A 73 12.67 5.25 9.79
C PHE A 73 12.05 5.48 11.18
N PRO A 74 10.76 5.86 11.24
CA PRO A 74 10.05 6.07 12.50
C PRO A 74 9.62 4.76 13.18
N LEU A 75 10.50 3.75 13.18
CA LEU A 75 10.25 2.39 13.69
C LEU A 75 11.18 2.00 14.83
N ASP A 76 10.70 1.14 15.70
CA ASP A 76 11.48 0.37 16.66
C ASP A 76 11.85 -0.98 16.02
N LEU A 77 12.94 -0.97 15.24
CA LEU A 77 13.42 -2.15 14.50
C LEU A 77 14.20 -3.11 15.39
N LYS A 78 14.78 -2.62 16.46
CA LYS A 78 15.52 -3.42 17.44
C LYS A 78 14.60 -4.47 18.07
N ASN A 79 13.41 -4.08 18.45
CA ASN A 79 12.40 -4.94 19.04
C ASN A 79 11.48 -5.64 18.01
N LEU A 80 11.66 -5.37 16.72
CA LEU A 80 10.93 -6.06 15.66
C LEU A 80 11.37 -7.53 15.62
N LYS A 81 10.38 -8.45 15.70
CA LYS A 81 10.65 -9.89 15.65
C LYS A 81 11.16 -10.29 14.26
N LEU A 82 11.99 -11.32 14.23
CA LEU A 82 12.43 -11.94 12.98
C LEU A 82 11.21 -12.32 12.11
N ASN A 83 11.31 -12.09 10.80
CA ASN A 83 10.26 -12.31 9.81
C ASN A 83 8.97 -11.50 10.06
N SER A 84 9.00 -10.48 10.90
CA SER A 84 7.89 -9.55 11.05
C SER A 84 8.08 -8.32 10.18
N SER A 85 6.95 -7.80 9.66
CA SER A 85 6.91 -6.64 8.78
C SER A 85 6.24 -5.45 9.46
N LYS A 86 6.64 -4.25 9.06
CA LYS A 86 6.01 -2.98 9.45
C LYS A 86 5.86 -2.06 8.25
N TYR A 87 4.71 -1.41 8.17
CA TYR A 87 4.49 -0.28 7.29
C TYR A 87 5.20 0.96 7.85
N SER A 88 5.89 1.69 7.00
CA SER A 88 6.70 2.84 7.41
C SER A 88 6.85 3.85 6.28
N PHE A 89 7.66 4.89 6.52
CA PHE A 89 7.88 6.01 5.62
C PHE A 89 9.36 6.33 5.50
N LEU A 90 9.83 6.55 4.28
CA LEU A 90 11.05 7.28 4.01
C LEU A 90 10.68 8.76 3.90
N MET A 91 11.27 9.63 4.73
CA MET A 91 10.86 11.02 4.89
C MET A 91 12.01 12.00 4.65
N ASN A 92 11.65 13.24 4.34
CA ASN A 92 12.58 14.38 4.39
C ASN A 92 12.62 15.01 5.79
N ASP A 93 13.51 15.99 5.99
CA ASP A 93 13.70 16.68 7.28
C ASP A 93 12.43 17.41 7.77
N LYS A 94 11.51 17.75 6.85
CA LYS A 94 10.20 18.36 7.17
C LYS A 94 9.11 17.33 7.43
N ALA A 95 9.46 16.04 7.48
CA ALA A 95 8.56 14.90 7.59
C ALA A 95 7.63 14.69 6.38
N GLY A 96 7.87 15.34 5.24
CA GLY A 96 7.22 15.00 3.98
C GLY A 96 7.68 13.62 3.51
N VAL A 97 6.78 12.84 2.95
CA VAL A 97 7.01 11.43 2.59
C VAL A 97 7.63 11.32 1.21
N TYR A 98 8.85 10.75 1.11
CA TYR A 98 9.46 10.36 -0.16
C TYR A 98 8.88 9.06 -0.69
N ASP A 99 8.58 8.11 0.20
CA ASP A 99 7.89 6.87 -0.12
C ASP A 99 7.26 6.24 1.13
N ASP A 100 6.16 5.54 0.96
CA ASP A 100 5.59 4.63 1.94
C ASP A 100 5.92 3.19 1.57
N LEU A 101 6.38 2.41 2.54
CA LEU A 101 7.05 1.15 2.28
C LEU A 101 6.80 0.11 3.39
N ILE A 102 7.10 -1.15 3.08
CA ILE A 102 7.06 -2.23 4.07
C ILE A 102 8.47 -2.68 4.39
N ILE A 103 8.83 -2.67 5.67
CA ILE A 103 10.12 -3.16 6.18
C ILE A 103 9.91 -4.49 6.88
N THR A 104 10.64 -5.52 6.47
CA THR A 104 10.61 -6.86 7.07
C THR A 104 12.00 -7.18 7.63
N LYS A 105 12.07 -7.59 8.90
CA LYS A 105 13.33 -8.02 9.53
C LYS A 105 13.65 -9.45 9.11
N LEU A 106 14.80 -9.64 8.48
CA LEU A 106 15.35 -10.95 8.11
C LEU A 106 16.52 -11.33 9.01
N GLU A 107 16.98 -12.57 8.94
CA GLU A 107 18.14 -13.05 9.71
C GLU A 107 19.42 -12.26 9.39
N GLU A 108 19.65 -11.92 8.12
CA GLU A 108 20.85 -11.24 7.65
C GLU A 108 20.61 -9.74 7.33
N GLY A 109 19.56 -9.12 7.89
CA GLY A 109 19.25 -7.72 7.65
C GLY A 109 17.76 -7.45 7.41
N PHE A 110 17.42 -6.73 6.33
CA PHE A 110 16.04 -6.30 6.06
C PHE A 110 15.68 -6.44 4.59
N LEU A 111 14.42 -6.82 4.34
CA LEU A 111 13.75 -6.67 3.05
C LEU A 111 12.83 -5.46 3.11
N ILE A 112 12.94 -4.56 2.14
CA ILE A 112 12.09 -3.37 2.02
C ILE A 112 11.37 -3.43 0.69
N ILE A 113 10.04 -3.38 0.71
CA ILE A 113 9.20 -3.27 -0.49
C ILE A 113 8.91 -1.79 -0.74
N LEU A 114 9.32 -1.30 -1.92
CA LEU A 114 9.27 0.09 -2.34
C LEU A 114 8.23 0.29 -3.44
N ASN A 115 7.59 1.46 -3.50
CA ASN A 115 6.72 1.80 -4.60
C ASN A 115 7.49 1.91 -5.92
N ALA A 116 6.87 1.44 -7.00
CA ALA A 116 7.51 1.33 -8.32
C ALA A 116 8.09 2.67 -8.84
N ALA A 117 7.36 3.77 -8.63
CA ALA A 117 7.79 5.09 -9.07
C ALA A 117 8.93 5.68 -8.21
N CYS A 118 9.11 5.19 -6.98
CA CYS A 118 10.04 5.73 -5.98
C CYS A 118 11.34 4.92 -5.87
N LYS A 119 11.32 3.62 -6.17
CA LYS A 119 12.36 2.64 -5.83
C LYS A 119 13.79 3.03 -6.21
N ASP A 120 13.99 3.64 -7.38
CA ASP A 120 15.33 4.04 -7.84
C ASP A 120 15.84 5.26 -7.06
N ASN A 121 14.94 6.19 -6.71
CA ASN A 121 15.26 7.35 -5.89
C ASN A 121 15.47 6.96 -4.43
N ASP A 122 14.64 6.06 -3.90
CA ASP A 122 14.76 5.57 -2.52
C ASP A 122 16.06 4.80 -2.30
N PHE A 123 16.45 3.98 -3.28
CA PHE A 123 17.75 3.32 -3.26
C PHE A 123 18.89 4.33 -3.12
N LYS A 124 18.88 5.43 -3.91
CA LYS A 124 19.90 6.49 -3.85
C LYS A 124 19.86 7.22 -2.51
N ILE A 125 18.68 7.57 -2.00
CA ILE A 125 18.54 8.25 -0.71
C ILE A 125 19.09 7.36 0.40
N LEU A 126 18.68 6.07 0.45
CA LEU A 126 19.14 5.14 1.48
C LEU A 126 20.66 4.87 1.39
N SER A 127 21.20 4.71 0.18
CA SER A 127 22.64 4.55 -0.04
C SER A 127 23.43 5.73 0.53
N ASN A 128 23.00 6.96 0.24
CA ASN A 128 23.62 8.17 0.78
C ASN A 128 23.49 8.28 2.31
N LEU A 129 22.31 8.00 2.87
CA LEU A 129 22.08 8.07 4.32
C LEU A 129 22.88 7.02 5.09
N LEU A 130 23.01 5.82 4.52
CA LEU A 130 23.80 4.73 5.08
C LEU A 130 25.29 4.82 4.72
N LYS A 131 25.70 5.82 3.90
CA LYS A 131 27.10 6.09 3.51
C LYS A 131 27.79 4.86 2.92
N ASP A 132 27.08 4.10 2.10
CA ASP A 132 27.54 2.88 1.45
C ASP A 132 28.20 1.83 2.38
N LYS A 133 27.85 1.86 3.68
CA LYS A 133 28.41 0.94 4.68
C LYS A 133 27.92 -0.49 4.56
N TYR A 134 26.76 -0.68 3.93
CA TYR A 134 26.04 -1.95 3.91
C TYR A 134 25.83 -2.43 2.48
N LYS A 135 25.83 -3.74 2.30
CA LYS A 135 25.45 -4.31 1.00
C LYS A 135 23.95 -4.11 0.78
N MET A 136 23.60 -3.39 -0.29
CA MET A 136 22.23 -3.13 -0.70
C MET A 136 22.00 -3.73 -2.10
N VAL A 137 20.90 -4.46 -2.27
CA VAL A 137 20.54 -5.10 -3.54
C VAL A 137 19.08 -4.79 -3.85
N LEU A 138 18.85 -3.95 -4.85
CA LEU A 138 17.53 -3.79 -5.46
C LEU A 138 17.36 -4.94 -6.46
N ASP A 139 16.64 -5.99 -6.04
CA ASP A 139 16.61 -7.27 -6.75
C ASP A 139 15.58 -7.23 -7.89
N ASP A 140 16.06 -7.23 -9.12
CA ASP A 140 15.29 -7.26 -10.35
C ASP A 140 15.12 -8.68 -10.93
N GLN A 141 15.75 -9.68 -10.31
CA GLN A 141 15.62 -11.09 -10.68
C GLN A 141 14.43 -11.78 -10.01
N ARG A 142 13.69 -11.02 -9.22
CA ARG A 142 12.51 -11.51 -8.50
C ARG A 142 11.26 -10.76 -8.90
N SER A 143 10.21 -11.50 -9.19
CA SER A 143 8.84 -11.00 -9.31
C SER A 143 8.17 -10.91 -7.94
N LEU A 144 7.20 -10.03 -7.83
CA LEU A 144 6.33 -9.93 -6.66
C LEU A 144 4.88 -10.08 -7.11
N ILE A 145 4.16 -11.05 -6.56
CA ILE A 145 2.73 -11.24 -6.81
C ILE A 145 1.95 -11.19 -5.51
N ALA A 146 0.81 -10.52 -5.53
CA ALA A 146 -0.10 -10.50 -4.39
C ALA A 146 -1.30 -11.42 -4.66
N ILE A 147 -1.63 -12.25 -3.68
CA ILE A 147 -2.73 -13.23 -3.73
C ILE A 147 -3.71 -12.83 -2.63
N GLN A 148 -4.84 -12.24 -3.01
CA GLN A 148 -5.70 -11.51 -2.09
C GLN A 148 -7.15 -11.98 -2.13
N GLY A 149 -7.77 -12.08 -0.98
CA GLY A 149 -9.17 -12.46 -0.82
C GLY A 149 -9.37 -13.62 0.16
N PRO A 150 -10.61 -13.90 0.61
CA PRO A 150 -10.88 -14.84 1.69
C PRO A 150 -10.48 -16.29 1.40
N LYS A 151 -10.33 -16.67 0.12
CA LYS A 151 -9.88 -18.01 -0.27
C LYS A 151 -8.37 -18.09 -0.55
N SER A 152 -7.62 -17.01 -0.39
CA SER A 152 -6.19 -16.98 -0.68
C SER A 152 -5.39 -17.95 0.19
N VAL A 153 -5.76 -18.07 1.48
CA VAL A 153 -5.13 -19.05 2.40
C VAL A 153 -5.32 -20.47 1.89
N GLU A 154 -6.55 -20.84 1.54
CA GLU A 154 -6.89 -22.17 1.05
C GLU A 154 -6.10 -22.52 -0.21
N ILE A 155 -6.16 -21.66 -1.21
CA ILE A 155 -5.50 -21.89 -2.50
C ILE A 155 -3.98 -21.95 -2.35
N LEU A 156 -3.38 -20.98 -1.66
CA LEU A 156 -1.93 -20.93 -1.52
C LEU A 156 -1.39 -22.11 -0.68
N ASN A 157 -2.17 -22.59 0.31
CA ASN A 157 -1.76 -23.72 1.14
C ASN A 157 -1.79 -25.06 0.38
N LEU A 158 -2.45 -25.15 -0.77
CA LEU A 158 -2.33 -26.33 -1.66
C LEU A 158 -0.91 -26.44 -2.24
N ILE A 159 -0.30 -25.30 -2.55
CA ILE A 159 1.02 -25.21 -3.21
C ILE A 159 2.14 -25.09 -2.15
N LEU A 160 1.96 -24.23 -1.17
CA LEU A 160 2.95 -23.94 -0.11
C LEU A 160 2.37 -24.38 1.24
N LYS A 161 2.70 -25.59 1.65
CA LYS A 161 2.24 -26.13 2.95
C LYS A 161 2.69 -25.21 4.11
N THR A 162 1.88 -25.12 5.16
CA THR A 162 2.10 -24.30 6.34
C THR A 162 2.04 -22.76 6.13
N VAL A 163 1.75 -22.29 4.93
CA VAL A 163 1.58 -20.85 4.68
C VAL A 163 0.42 -20.26 5.51
N ALA A 164 -0.56 -21.10 5.85
CA ALA A 164 -1.68 -20.74 6.72
C ALA A 164 -1.25 -20.35 8.16
N ASP A 165 -0.06 -20.79 8.60
CA ASP A 165 0.46 -20.52 9.94
C ASP A 165 1.06 -19.12 10.07
N LEU A 166 1.28 -18.40 8.95
CA LEU A 166 1.75 -17.03 8.98
C LEU A 166 0.73 -16.10 9.63
N ASN A 167 1.20 -15.26 10.55
CA ASN A 167 0.41 -14.18 11.11
C ASN A 167 0.37 -12.98 10.15
N PHE A 168 -0.64 -12.12 10.29
CA PHE A 168 -0.69 -10.85 9.56
C PHE A 168 0.56 -10.01 9.85
N MET A 169 1.15 -9.41 8.80
CA MET A 169 2.43 -8.68 8.83
C MET A 169 3.58 -9.54 9.35
N SER A 170 3.59 -10.81 8.97
CA SER A 170 4.76 -11.68 9.11
C SER A 170 5.01 -12.48 7.83
N GLY A 171 6.21 -12.99 7.69
CA GLY A 171 6.62 -13.77 6.51
C GLY A 171 7.48 -14.97 6.88
N ASN A 172 7.80 -15.77 5.88
CA ASN A 172 8.79 -16.84 5.98
C ASN A 172 9.32 -17.24 4.60
N TRP A 173 10.44 -17.93 4.59
CA TRP A 173 10.97 -18.60 3.42
C TRP A 173 10.27 -19.94 3.20
N PHE A 174 9.85 -20.19 1.97
CA PHE A 174 9.29 -21.46 1.51
C PHE A 174 10.11 -21.99 0.35
N THR A 175 9.91 -23.25 0.00
CA THR A 175 10.54 -23.89 -1.16
C THR A 175 9.47 -24.26 -2.18
N TYR A 176 9.65 -23.83 -3.43
CA TYR A 176 8.82 -24.20 -4.56
C TYR A 176 9.71 -24.66 -5.72
N LYS A 177 9.46 -25.88 -6.24
CA LYS A 177 10.27 -26.49 -7.31
C LYS A 177 11.80 -26.40 -7.06
N GLY A 178 12.23 -26.56 -5.80
CA GLY A 178 13.64 -26.54 -5.42
C GLY A 178 14.26 -25.14 -5.22
N GLN A 179 13.53 -24.05 -5.47
CA GLN A 179 14.01 -22.67 -5.24
C GLN A 179 13.31 -22.03 -4.06
N LYS A 180 14.03 -21.13 -3.36
CA LYS A 180 13.48 -20.37 -2.24
C LYS A 180 12.65 -19.20 -2.75
N LEU A 181 11.47 -19.03 -2.16
CA LEU A 181 10.62 -17.85 -2.28
C LEU A 181 10.28 -17.32 -0.89
N TYR A 182 10.02 -16.01 -0.79
CA TYR A 182 9.64 -15.39 0.46
C TYR A 182 8.16 -15.01 0.40
N VAL A 183 7.40 -15.39 1.42
CA VAL A 183 5.97 -15.09 1.50
C VAL A 183 5.71 -14.25 2.72
N THR A 184 5.00 -13.14 2.55
CA THR A 184 4.43 -12.35 3.64
C THR A 184 2.92 -12.47 3.63
N ARG A 185 2.28 -12.51 4.81
CA ARG A 185 0.83 -12.37 4.94
C ARG A 185 0.50 -10.89 5.09
N SER A 186 0.29 -10.26 3.95
CA SER A 186 0.13 -8.82 3.79
C SER A 186 -0.67 -8.52 2.53
N GLY A 187 -0.95 -7.25 2.27
CA GLY A 187 -1.61 -6.85 1.03
C GLY A 187 -2.18 -5.43 1.06
N TYR A 188 -2.78 -5.04 -0.05
CA TYR A 188 -3.24 -3.67 -0.31
C TYR A 188 -4.73 -3.63 -0.73
N THR A 189 -5.53 -4.56 -0.25
CA THR A 189 -6.92 -4.74 -0.71
C THR A 189 -7.97 -4.57 0.38
N GLY A 190 -7.55 -4.61 1.63
CA GLY A 190 -8.49 -4.74 2.73
C GLY A 190 -9.01 -6.18 2.92
N GLU A 191 -8.50 -7.17 2.20
CA GLU A 191 -8.77 -8.60 2.38
C GLU A 191 -7.55 -9.33 2.94
N ASP A 192 -7.78 -10.50 3.52
CA ASP A 192 -6.69 -11.41 3.86
C ASP A 192 -5.96 -11.87 2.59
N GLY A 193 -4.67 -12.11 2.71
CA GLY A 193 -3.87 -12.52 1.56
C GLY A 193 -2.38 -12.48 1.82
N PHE A 194 -1.64 -12.72 0.74
CA PHE A 194 -0.20 -12.88 0.78
C PHE A 194 0.47 -12.11 -0.34
N GLU A 195 1.73 -11.76 -0.12
CA GLU A 195 2.64 -11.28 -1.16
C GLU A 195 3.79 -12.26 -1.27
N VAL A 196 4.07 -12.71 -2.49
CA VAL A 196 5.05 -13.75 -2.79
C VAL A 196 6.16 -13.17 -3.65
N SER A 197 7.36 -13.11 -3.08
CA SER A 197 8.62 -12.80 -3.77
C SER A 197 9.22 -14.07 -4.31
N ILE A 198 9.28 -14.21 -5.63
CA ILE A 198 9.66 -15.44 -6.35
C ILE A 198 10.60 -15.11 -7.52
N SER A 199 11.49 -16.04 -7.89
CA SER A 199 12.34 -15.92 -9.07
C SER A 199 11.52 -15.66 -10.34
N ASN A 200 12.01 -14.78 -11.21
CA ASN A 200 11.39 -14.50 -12.50
C ASN A 200 11.15 -15.75 -13.35
N ASP A 201 12.03 -16.74 -13.26
CA ASP A 201 11.95 -18.00 -14.02
C ASP A 201 10.79 -18.88 -13.57
N LEU A 202 10.32 -18.75 -12.33
CA LEU A 202 9.27 -19.59 -11.74
C LEU A 202 7.92 -18.89 -11.62
N VAL A 203 7.86 -17.57 -11.73
CA VAL A 203 6.63 -16.82 -11.45
C VAL A 203 5.48 -17.18 -12.37
N GLU A 204 5.73 -17.44 -13.66
CA GLU A 204 4.69 -17.84 -14.59
C GLU A 204 4.11 -19.21 -14.24
N LEU A 205 4.97 -20.19 -13.96
CA LEU A 205 4.54 -21.53 -13.55
C LEU A 205 3.74 -21.49 -12.26
N PHE A 206 4.23 -20.74 -11.27
CA PHE A 206 3.56 -20.58 -9.99
C PHE A 206 2.18 -19.90 -10.14
N THR A 207 2.10 -18.87 -10.99
CA THR A 207 0.83 -18.18 -11.28
C THR A 207 -0.17 -19.08 -11.98
N LYS A 208 0.27 -19.90 -12.95
CA LYS A 208 -0.60 -20.89 -13.62
C LYS A 208 -1.16 -21.91 -12.63
N GLU A 209 -0.33 -22.42 -11.70
CA GLU A 209 -0.79 -23.36 -10.67
C GLU A 209 -1.84 -22.73 -9.74
N LEU A 210 -1.70 -21.43 -9.40
CA LEU A 210 -2.73 -20.70 -8.67
C LEU A 210 -4.04 -20.55 -9.46
N LEU A 211 -3.96 -20.28 -10.77
CA LEU A 211 -5.13 -20.18 -11.66
C LEU A 211 -5.87 -21.52 -11.77
N GLU A 212 -5.15 -22.63 -11.91
CA GLU A 212 -5.69 -23.98 -11.92
C GLU A 212 -6.43 -24.33 -10.63
N ASN A 213 -6.01 -23.76 -9.51
CA ASN A 213 -6.67 -23.91 -8.20
C ASN A 213 -7.78 -22.87 -7.94
N GLY A 214 -8.23 -22.14 -8.97
CA GLY A 214 -9.42 -21.30 -8.92
C GLY A 214 -9.20 -19.82 -8.59
N ALA A 215 -7.95 -19.36 -8.47
CA ALA A 215 -7.65 -17.93 -8.42
C ALA A 215 -7.86 -17.28 -9.78
N LYS A 216 -7.97 -15.93 -9.83
CA LYS A 216 -8.08 -15.18 -11.09
C LYS A 216 -7.12 -14.01 -11.12
N LEU A 217 -6.63 -13.67 -12.31
CA LEU A 217 -5.84 -12.48 -12.54
C LEU A 217 -6.71 -11.23 -12.35
N ILE A 218 -6.17 -10.23 -11.67
CA ILE A 218 -6.85 -8.99 -11.30
C ILE A 218 -5.97 -7.81 -11.72
N GLY A 219 -6.58 -6.82 -12.39
CA GLY A 219 -5.87 -5.65 -12.87
C GLY A 219 -5.76 -4.51 -11.86
N LEU A 220 -4.96 -3.49 -12.22
CA LEU A 220 -4.72 -2.29 -11.39
C LEU A 220 -6.00 -1.49 -11.10
N GLY A 221 -7.00 -1.53 -12.00
CA GLY A 221 -8.27 -0.83 -11.79
C GLY A 221 -9.03 -1.38 -10.57
N ALA A 222 -9.09 -2.70 -10.42
CA ALA A 222 -9.69 -3.32 -9.23
C ALA A 222 -8.79 -3.14 -8.00
N ARG A 223 -7.46 -3.19 -8.15
CA ARG A 223 -6.52 -2.88 -7.06
C ARG A 223 -6.79 -1.48 -6.48
N ASP A 224 -7.02 -0.48 -7.33
CA ASP A 224 -7.31 0.89 -6.88
C ASP A 224 -8.66 1.00 -6.17
N THR A 225 -9.72 0.40 -6.70
CA THR A 225 -11.02 0.43 -6.01
C THR A 225 -11.00 -0.32 -4.67
N LEU A 226 -10.27 -1.43 -4.57
CA LEU A 226 -10.11 -2.22 -3.34
C LEU A 226 -9.34 -1.44 -2.26
N ARG A 227 -8.19 -0.85 -2.63
CA ARG A 227 -7.38 -0.06 -1.68
C ARG A 227 -8.15 1.16 -1.16
N LEU A 228 -8.89 1.85 -2.06
CA LEU A 228 -9.66 3.03 -1.69
C LEU A 228 -10.80 2.67 -0.72
N GLU A 229 -11.53 1.59 -0.96
CA GLU A 229 -12.53 1.08 -0.02
C GLU A 229 -11.91 0.72 1.35
N ALA A 230 -10.69 0.20 1.34
CA ALA A 230 -9.92 -0.10 2.56
C ALA A 230 -9.32 1.15 3.22
N GLY A 231 -9.44 2.34 2.61
CA GLY A 231 -8.90 3.59 3.13
C GLY A 231 -7.37 3.68 3.10
N LEU A 232 -6.70 2.87 2.25
CA LEU A 232 -5.26 2.84 2.11
C LEU A 232 -4.77 3.95 1.18
N CYS A 233 -3.68 4.62 1.57
CA CYS A 233 -3.06 5.68 0.79
C CYS A 233 -2.42 5.15 -0.48
N LEU A 234 -2.35 6.01 -1.50
CA LEU A 234 -1.55 5.81 -2.70
C LEU A 234 -0.52 6.94 -2.78
N TYR A 235 0.77 6.58 -2.91
CA TYR A 235 1.82 7.57 -3.12
C TYR A 235 1.57 8.37 -4.40
N GLY A 236 1.81 9.68 -4.34
CA GLY A 236 1.47 10.62 -5.41
C GLY A 236 0.06 11.20 -5.32
N HIS A 237 -0.83 10.63 -4.48
CA HIS A 237 -2.20 11.09 -4.22
C HIS A 237 -2.37 11.55 -2.76
N GLU A 238 -2.40 10.62 -1.80
CA GLU A 238 -2.51 10.91 -0.38
C GLU A 238 -1.16 11.20 0.28
N LEU A 239 -0.07 10.73 -0.31
CA LEU A 239 1.29 10.88 0.21
C LEU A 239 2.20 11.54 -0.83
N GLY A 240 3.16 12.29 -0.33
CA GLY A 240 4.16 12.99 -1.14
C GLY A 240 5.06 13.85 -0.26
N THR A 241 6.04 14.53 -0.87
CA THR A 241 7.11 15.27 -0.17
C THR A 241 6.62 16.48 0.63
N GLU A 242 5.38 16.92 0.43
CA GLU A 242 4.73 18.02 1.15
C GLU A 242 3.62 17.56 2.10
N THR A 243 3.51 16.24 2.32
CA THR A 243 2.49 15.66 3.20
C THR A 243 3.16 14.80 4.26
N THR A 244 2.84 15.05 5.51
CA THR A 244 3.37 14.29 6.64
C THR A 244 2.49 13.08 6.98
N PRO A 245 3.02 12.04 7.66
CA PRO A 245 2.22 10.95 8.18
C PRO A 245 1.11 11.38 9.13
N ILE A 246 1.27 12.49 9.86
CA ILE A 246 0.25 13.02 10.76
C ILE A 246 -0.91 13.60 9.97
N GLU A 247 -0.63 14.43 8.97
CA GLU A 247 -1.64 14.96 8.05
C GLU A 247 -2.38 13.83 7.33
N ALA A 248 -1.65 12.80 6.89
CA ALA A 248 -2.22 11.62 6.24
C ALA A 248 -3.02 10.69 7.19
N ASN A 249 -3.13 11.03 8.48
CA ASN A 249 -3.82 10.23 9.50
C ASN A 249 -3.20 8.83 9.65
N LEU A 250 -1.86 8.75 9.61
CA LEU A 250 -1.06 7.52 9.67
C LEU A 250 -0.14 7.47 10.92
N LYS A 251 -0.48 8.22 11.97
CA LYS A 251 0.28 8.21 13.25
C LYS A 251 0.53 6.81 13.78
N TRP A 252 -0.40 5.89 13.55
CA TRP A 252 -0.32 4.50 13.99
C TRP A 252 0.87 3.72 13.39
N ALA A 253 1.41 4.16 12.25
CA ALA A 253 2.56 3.54 11.59
C ALA A 253 3.91 3.98 12.21
N ILE A 254 3.90 4.94 13.11
CA ILE A 254 5.07 5.41 13.85
C ILE A 254 5.12 4.65 15.18
N SER A 255 6.25 3.99 15.48
CA SER A 255 6.42 3.26 16.73
C SER A 255 6.27 4.16 17.95
N LYS A 256 5.62 3.66 19.01
CA LYS A 256 5.45 4.40 20.26
C LYS A 256 6.76 4.91 20.83
N GLU A 257 7.81 4.11 20.74
CA GLU A 257 9.17 4.48 21.15
C GLU A 257 9.66 5.73 20.40
N ARG A 258 9.45 5.79 19.07
CA ARG A 258 9.84 6.92 18.22
C ARG A 258 8.96 8.16 18.42
N LEU A 259 7.69 7.97 18.74
CA LEU A 259 6.81 9.09 19.10
C LEU A 259 7.27 9.79 20.39
N ASN A 260 7.79 9.02 21.34
CA ASN A 260 8.25 9.56 22.63
C ASN A 260 9.64 10.19 22.54
N ASN A 261 10.58 9.54 21.85
CA ASN A 261 12.00 9.86 21.89
C ASN A 261 12.50 10.56 20.62
N GLY A 262 11.73 10.56 19.54
CA GLY A 262 12.19 11.08 18.24
C GLY A 262 13.39 10.28 17.71
N GLY A 263 14.40 11.00 17.22
CA GLY A 263 15.68 10.42 16.79
C GLY A 263 15.65 9.81 15.38
N PHE A 264 14.67 10.14 14.58
CA PHE A 264 14.54 9.76 13.16
C PHE A 264 14.37 11.00 12.29
N ILE A 265 14.56 10.86 10.98
CA ILE A 265 14.39 11.97 10.01
C ILE A 265 12.96 12.50 10.06
N GLY A 266 12.82 13.83 10.19
CA GLY A 266 11.50 14.50 10.26
C GLY A 266 10.86 14.49 11.66
N SER A 267 11.48 13.84 12.67
CA SER A 267 10.87 13.64 14.00
C SER A 267 10.44 14.96 14.68
N LYS A 268 11.16 16.06 14.49
CA LYS A 268 10.80 17.37 15.07
C LYS A 268 9.41 17.83 14.61
N ASN A 269 9.15 17.74 13.30
CA ASN A 269 7.87 18.17 12.75
C ASN A 269 6.73 17.20 13.15
N ILE A 270 7.00 15.89 13.17
CA ILE A 270 6.03 14.89 13.63
C ILE A 270 5.61 15.17 15.08
N ILE A 271 6.57 15.39 15.97
CA ILE A 271 6.31 15.67 17.40
C ILE A 271 5.55 17.00 17.56
N SER A 272 5.91 18.07 16.83
CA SER A 272 5.19 19.35 16.84
C SER A 272 3.75 19.16 16.38
N GLN A 273 3.51 18.47 15.26
CA GLN A 273 2.15 18.24 14.77
C GLN A 273 1.29 17.37 15.70
N ILE A 274 1.90 16.46 16.46
CA ILE A 274 1.17 15.70 17.48
C ILE A 274 0.76 16.58 18.65
N LYS A 275 1.62 17.53 19.05
CA LYS A 275 1.38 18.44 20.17
C LYS A 275 0.42 19.56 19.81
N ASP A 276 0.64 20.19 18.66
CA ASP A 276 0.00 21.45 18.28
C ASP A 276 -1.15 21.25 17.29
N GLY A 277 -1.30 20.03 16.73
CA GLY A 277 -2.21 19.69 15.65
C GLY A 277 -1.58 19.89 14.26
N ALA A 278 -2.05 19.16 13.29
CA ALA A 278 -1.72 19.38 11.87
C ALA A 278 -2.70 20.39 11.25
N LYS A 279 -2.26 21.15 10.25
CA LYS A 279 -3.13 22.15 9.59
C LYS A 279 -4.25 21.50 8.78
N LYS A 280 -3.94 20.39 8.12
CA LYS A 280 -4.87 19.60 7.29
C LYS A 280 -4.85 18.14 7.72
N ILE A 281 -5.96 17.42 7.54
CA ILE A 281 -6.09 16.01 7.88
C ILE A 281 -6.75 15.26 6.72
N ARG A 282 -6.22 14.09 6.41
CA ARG A 282 -6.84 13.17 5.45
C ARG A 282 -8.09 12.55 6.06
N VAL A 283 -9.17 12.60 5.30
CA VAL A 283 -10.50 12.11 5.69
C VAL A 283 -11.10 11.23 4.60
N GLY A 284 -12.06 10.39 4.98
CA GLY A 284 -12.99 9.77 4.07
C GLY A 284 -14.12 10.74 3.72
N ILE A 285 -14.59 10.69 2.48
CA ILE A 285 -15.65 11.55 1.96
C ILE A 285 -16.69 10.67 1.29
N LYS A 286 -17.93 10.87 1.65
CA LYS A 286 -19.09 10.20 1.04
C LYS A 286 -19.95 11.23 0.31
N PRO A 287 -19.82 11.33 -1.03
CA PRO A 287 -20.69 12.17 -1.84
C PRO A 287 -22.15 11.69 -1.75
N GLU A 288 -23.10 12.62 -1.79
CA GLU A 288 -24.51 12.26 -1.88
C GLU A 288 -24.89 11.87 -3.32
N GLY A 289 -25.82 10.92 -3.46
CA GLY A 289 -26.27 10.43 -4.77
C GLY A 289 -25.22 9.57 -5.49
N ARG A 290 -25.03 9.82 -6.79
CA ARG A 290 -24.16 9.00 -7.67
C ARG A 290 -22.93 9.75 -8.20
N LEU A 291 -22.65 10.94 -7.67
CA LEU A 291 -21.53 11.75 -8.11
C LEU A 291 -20.20 11.14 -7.69
N ILE A 292 -19.30 10.96 -8.64
CA ILE A 292 -17.92 10.57 -8.37
C ILE A 292 -17.05 11.84 -8.39
N ALA A 293 -16.52 12.22 -7.23
CA ALA A 293 -15.53 13.29 -7.10
C ALA A 293 -14.14 12.69 -7.41
N ARG A 294 -13.47 13.22 -8.42
CA ARG A 294 -12.13 12.79 -8.82
C ARG A 294 -11.06 13.61 -8.09
N GLU A 295 -9.81 13.18 -8.20
CA GLU A 295 -8.63 13.92 -7.77
C GLU A 295 -8.73 15.40 -8.18
N LYS A 296 -8.23 16.31 -7.35
CA LYS A 296 -8.26 17.78 -7.52
C LYS A 296 -9.64 18.44 -7.43
N THR A 297 -10.70 17.67 -7.12
CA THR A 297 -12.01 18.24 -6.79
C THR A 297 -11.89 19.10 -5.54
N LYS A 298 -12.27 20.38 -5.61
CA LYS A 298 -12.25 21.30 -4.45
C LYS A 298 -13.35 20.95 -3.47
N ILE A 299 -13.01 21.05 -2.18
CA ILE A 299 -13.90 20.83 -1.05
C ILE A 299 -14.21 22.17 -0.42
N TYR A 300 -15.49 22.45 -0.17
CA TYR A 300 -15.96 23.68 0.43
C TYR A 300 -16.73 23.38 1.73
N ASN A 301 -16.71 24.33 2.66
CA ASN A 301 -17.64 24.33 3.79
C ASN A 301 -19.04 24.85 3.36
N GLU A 302 -20.00 24.85 4.28
CA GLU A 302 -21.36 25.34 4.02
C GLU A 302 -21.42 26.85 3.73
N SER A 303 -20.38 27.63 4.11
CA SER A 303 -20.22 29.03 3.77
C SER A 303 -19.48 29.26 2.44
N GLU A 304 -19.33 28.23 1.66
CA GLU A 304 -18.68 28.24 0.34
C GLU A 304 -17.20 28.65 0.30
N GLN A 305 -16.49 28.50 1.41
CA GLN A 305 -15.04 28.69 1.48
C GLN A 305 -14.33 27.38 1.14
N ILE A 306 -13.23 27.45 0.38
CA ILE A 306 -12.40 26.28 0.09
C ILE A 306 -11.70 25.82 1.38
N ILE A 307 -11.92 24.59 1.78
CA ILE A 307 -11.34 23.95 2.98
C ILE A 307 -10.46 22.75 2.66
N GLY A 308 -10.32 22.39 1.39
CA GLY A 308 -9.53 21.23 1.03
C GLY A 308 -9.67 20.79 -0.42
N GLU A 309 -9.15 19.58 -0.66
CA GLU A 309 -9.13 18.98 -1.99
C GLU A 309 -9.21 17.44 -1.91
N VAL A 310 -9.92 16.83 -2.86
CA VAL A 310 -9.98 15.37 -3.04
C VAL A 310 -8.68 14.88 -3.66
N THR A 311 -8.12 13.81 -3.10
CA THR A 311 -6.90 13.15 -3.60
C THR A 311 -7.20 11.89 -4.39
N SER A 312 -8.22 11.15 -3.99
CA SER A 312 -8.67 9.92 -4.69
C SER A 312 -10.18 9.80 -4.63
N GLY A 313 -10.78 9.33 -5.72
CA GLY A 313 -12.23 9.11 -5.73
C GLY A 313 -12.70 8.17 -6.82
N THR A 314 -13.62 7.28 -6.47
CA THR A 314 -14.14 6.26 -7.37
C THR A 314 -15.57 5.82 -6.96
N PHE A 315 -16.16 4.95 -7.77
CA PHE A 315 -17.27 4.13 -7.34
C PHE A 315 -16.74 2.93 -6.55
N GLY A 316 -17.21 2.73 -5.32
CA GLY A 316 -16.87 1.57 -4.49
C GLY A 316 -17.83 0.41 -4.75
N PRO A 317 -17.39 -0.68 -5.42
CA PRO A 317 -18.28 -1.79 -5.76
C PRO A 317 -18.86 -2.53 -4.56
N SER A 318 -18.13 -2.62 -3.44
CA SER A 318 -18.62 -3.29 -2.21
C SER A 318 -19.58 -2.42 -1.42
N VAL A 319 -19.36 -1.10 -1.41
CA VAL A 319 -20.24 -0.14 -0.71
C VAL A 319 -21.36 0.36 -1.60
N ASN A 320 -21.37 -0.03 -2.87
CA ASN A 320 -22.37 0.30 -3.89
C ASN A 320 -22.65 1.82 -3.99
N GLY A 321 -21.60 2.62 -3.98
CA GLY A 321 -21.73 4.07 -4.04
C GLY A 321 -20.41 4.80 -4.24
N PRO A 322 -20.46 6.12 -4.51
CA PRO A 322 -19.29 6.95 -4.66
C PRO A 322 -18.57 7.09 -3.30
N ILE A 323 -17.26 7.02 -3.35
CA ILE A 323 -16.35 7.24 -2.21
C ILE A 323 -15.17 8.09 -2.67
N ALA A 324 -14.63 8.88 -1.77
CA ALA A 324 -13.43 9.65 -2.01
C ALA A 324 -12.60 9.80 -0.74
N MET A 325 -11.30 10.02 -0.90
CA MET A 325 -10.42 10.53 0.15
C MET A 325 -9.91 11.91 -0.24
N GLY A 326 -9.58 12.72 0.73
CA GLY A 326 -9.02 14.04 0.51
C GLY A 326 -8.49 14.64 1.79
N PHE A 327 -7.87 15.80 1.67
CA PHE A 327 -7.45 16.60 2.82
C PHE A 327 -8.42 17.74 3.03
N VAL A 328 -8.74 18.00 4.28
CA VAL A 328 -9.49 19.17 4.72
C VAL A 328 -8.75 19.86 5.86
N ASP A 329 -8.98 21.16 6.05
CA ASP A 329 -8.50 21.88 7.23
C ASP A 329 -8.96 21.15 8.50
N GLN A 330 -8.11 21.10 9.51
CA GLN A 330 -8.31 20.24 10.69
C GLN A 330 -9.66 20.47 11.38
N GLU A 331 -10.13 21.68 11.45
CA GLU A 331 -11.41 22.05 12.09
C GLU A 331 -12.63 21.38 11.42
N PHE A 332 -12.53 21.07 10.12
CA PHE A 332 -13.59 20.41 9.35
C PHE A 332 -13.43 18.88 9.28
N SER A 333 -12.42 18.29 9.91
CA SER A 333 -12.09 16.85 9.77
C SER A 333 -13.00 15.91 10.59
N LYS A 334 -13.92 16.43 11.38
CA LYS A 334 -14.83 15.64 12.21
C LYS A 334 -15.82 14.85 11.36
N LYS A 335 -16.08 13.59 11.72
CA LYS A 335 -17.11 12.77 11.07
C LYS A 335 -18.47 13.47 11.08
N GLU A 336 -19.24 13.24 10.02
CA GLU A 336 -20.57 13.83 9.77
C GLU A 336 -20.55 15.35 9.50
N THR A 337 -19.37 15.99 9.38
CA THR A 337 -19.27 17.36 8.89
C THR A 337 -19.77 17.43 7.46
N LYS A 338 -20.74 18.33 7.21
CA LYS A 338 -21.28 18.61 5.89
C LYS A 338 -20.31 19.45 5.08
N ILE A 339 -20.11 19.07 3.85
CA ILE A 339 -19.21 19.73 2.90
C ILE A 339 -19.85 19.79 1.51
N LEU A 340 -19.27 20.58 0.63
CA LEU A 340 -19.66 20.64 -0.76
C LEU A 340 -18.46 20.27 -1.65
N LEU A 341 -18.72 19.53 -2.73
CA LEU A 341 -17.72 19.12 -3.71
C LEU A 341 -18.00 19.81 -5.04
N GLU A 342 -17.01 20.52 -5.58
CA GLU A 342 -17.18 21.21 -6.86
C GLU A 342 -16.83 20.30 -8.04
N VAL A 343 -17.84 19.87 -8.77
CA VAL A 343 -17.66 19.07 -9.98
C VAL A 343 -18.30 19.78 -11.17
N ARG A 344 -17.50 20.05 -12.20
CA ARG A 344 -17.94 20.76 -13.42
C ARG A 344 -18.64 22.10 -13.13
N GLY A 345 -18.09 22.87 -12.19
CA GLY A 345 -18.61 24.20 -11.80
C GLY A 345 -19.89 24.19 -10.97
N LYS A 346 -20.34 23.01 -10.49
CA LYS A 346 -21.49 22.87 -9.60
C LYS A 346 -21.07 22.26 -8.28
N LYS A 347 -21.65 22.73 -7.18
CA LYS A 347 -21.42 22.22 -5.84
C LYS A 347 -22.45 21.16 -5.48
N TYR A 348 -21.96 20.04 -4.96
CA TYR A 348 -22.76 18.88 -4.59
C TYR A 348 -22.51 18.52 -3.13
N PRO A 349 -23.56 18.20 -2.36
CA PRO A 349 -23.42 17.85 -0.97
C PRO A 349 -22.65 16.52 -0.78
N ALA A 350 -21.87 16.50 0.28
CA ALA A 350 -21.14 15.32 0.74
C ALA A 350 -20.93 15.41 2.25
N ASN A 351 -20.54 14.31 2.87
CA ASN A 351 -20.24 14.25 4.29
C ASN A 351 -18.85 13.68 4.52
N ILE A 352 -18.13 14.21 5.51
CA ILE A 352 -16.92 13.59 6.04
C ILE A 352 -17.30 12.28 6.74
N CYS A 353 -16.60 11.21 6.44
CA CYS A 353 -16.82 9.90 7.06
C CYS A 353 -15.52 9.28 7.57
N GLY A 354 -15.65 8.24 8.36
CA GLY A 354 -14.49 7.47 8.81
C GLY A 354 -13.94 6.56 7.73
N LEU A 355 -12.67 6.24 7.83
CA LEU A 355 -12.00 5.20 7.07
C LEU A 355 -11.85 3.94 7.95
N PRO A 356 -11.91 2.78 7.32
CA PRO A 356 -12.17 2.48 5.92
C PRO A 356 -13.66 2.58 5.57
N PHE A 357 -13.96 2.64 4.28
CA PHE A 357 -15.35 2.63 3.77
C PHE A 357 -15.96 1.23 3.87
N TYR A 358 -15.17 0.19 3.59
CA TYR A 358 -15.55 -1.21 3.66
C TYR A 358 -14.72 -1.92 4.72
N LYS A 359 -15.36 -2.32 5.82
CA LYS A 359 -14.72 -3.00 6.94
C LYS A 359 -14.81 -4.49 6.75
N LYS A 360 -13.69 -5.18 6.83
CA LYS A 360 -13.64 -6.64 6.86
C LYS A 360 -12.63 -7.13 7.90
N SER A 361 -12.93 -8.24 8.55
CA SER A 361 -11.99 -8.93 9.42
C SER A 361 -11.12 -9.84 8.55
N TYR A 362 -9.79 -9.61 8.55
CA TYR A 362 -8.86 -10.42 7.78
C TYR A 362 -8.56 -11.74 8.44
N VAL A 363 -7.60 -11.73 9.32
CA VAL A 363 -7.18 -12.89 10.09
C VAL A 363 -7.81 -12.80 11.46
N LYS A 364 -8.29 -13.92 11.98
CA LYS A 364 -8.85 -14.00 13.33
C LYS A 364 -7.85 -13.40 14.33
N GLY A 365 -8.23 -12.29 14.98
CA GLY A 365 -7.39 -11.56 15.93
C GLY A 365 -6.57 -10.39 15.35
N ALA A 366 -6.58 -10.14 14.04
CA ALA A 366 -5.95 -8.97 13.46
C ALA A 366 -6.90 -7.76 13.54
N ASN A 367 -6.78 -6.99 14.60
CA ASN A 367 -7.34 -5.63 14.70
C ASN A 367 -6.33 -4.64 14.10
N TRP A 368 -6.18 -4.61 12.80
CA TRP A 368 -5.23 -3.71 12.14
C TRP A 368 -5.64 -2.23 12.11
N TRP A 369 -6.82 -1.92 12.70
CA TRP A 369 -7.23 -0.55 13.06
C TRP A 369 -6.52 0.00 14.30
N VAL A 370 -5.82 -0.83 15.03
CA VAL A 370 -5.22 -0.52 16.34
C VAL A 370 -3.70 -0.53 16.27
N MET A 371 -3.14 -0.79 15.08
CA MET A 371 -1.70 -0.70 14.85
C MET A 371 -1.29 0.67 14.38
#